data_1da666980cc245be1f894a70e8e77fff
#
_entry.id   1da666980cc245be1f894a70e8e77fff
#
_cell.length_a   1.000
_cell.length_b   1.000
_cell.length_c   1.000
_cell.angle_alpha   90.00
_cell.angle_beta   90.00
_cell.angle_gamma   90.00
#
_symmetry.space_group_name_H-M   'P 1'
#
loop_
_entity.id
_entity.type
_entity.pdbx_description
1 polymer ?
#
loop_
_entity_poly.entity_id
_entity_poly.type
_entity_poly.pdbx_seq_one_letter_code
_entity_poly.pdbx_strand_id
1 'polypeptide(L)'
;FFFQAEDGIRDVAVTGVQTCALPIYAHAAAVPLTGLTAWQALFEHAQLQPGQRVLIQSGAGGVGSFAIQLAKARGLHVISTASAGNLDLLRELGADQVIDYNAVQFEKEVSGVDAVIDGMAGEVRERSWKTLQPGGLLIALTGAPPTDAMAAERGYRQTTMLVHPDRAQLTEIAALIDAGKVRPILEAVIPLAETARAHRLSEGGHARGKIVLQVV
;
A
#
# COMPACT_ATOMS: atom_id res chain seq x y z
N PHE A 1 -7.11 2.06 17.41
CA PHE A 1 -6.38 1.19 18.34
C PHE A 1 -5.29 2.01 19.00
N PHE A 2 -5.42 2.20 20.31
CA PHE A 2 -4.42 2.85 21.13
C PHE A 2 -3.34 1.85 21.48
N PHE A 3 -2.09 2.10 21.13
CA PHE A 3 -0.97 1.44 21.77
C PHE A 3 -0.53 2.29 22.95
N GLN A 4 -0.77 1.78 24.15
CA GLN A 4 -0.05 2.25 25.32
C GLN A 4 1.41 1.82 25.18
N ALA A 5 2.31 2.79 25.16
CA ALA A 5 3.75 2.55 25.10
C ALA A 5 4.24 2.23 26.50
N GLU A 6 3.94 1.03 26.98
CA GLU A 6 4.64 0.44 28.12
C GLU A 6 5.05 -0.98 27.74
N ASP A 7 6.35 -1.22 27.78
CA ASP A 7 7.05 -2.50 27.65
C ASP A 7 7.06 -3.18 26.27
N GLY A 8 8.04 -2.88 25.46
CA GLY A 8 8.50 -3.76 24.38
C GLY A 8 8.78 -3.16 23.01
N ILE A 9 8.44 -1.91 22.74
CA ILE A 9 8.83 -1.24 21.47
C ILE A 9 10.15 -0.48 21.62
N ARG A 10 10.69 -0.40 22.85
CA ARG A 10 11.89 0.40 23.15
C ARG A 10 13.18 -0.11 22.55
N ASP A 11 13.31 -1.38 22.20
CA ASP A 11 14.64 -1.96 22.00
C ASP A 11 14.99 -2.35 20.56
N VAL A 12 14.12 -2.26 19.58
CA VAL A 12 14.43 -2.74 18.22
C VAL A 12 14.42 -1.66 17.13
N ALA A 13 13.70 -0.57 17.32
CA ALA A 13 13.58 0.47 16.29
C ALA A 13 14.32 1.77 16.58
N VAL A 14 15.03 1.89 17.71
CA VAL A 14 15.54 3.18 18.21
C VAL A 14 17.07 3.25 18.34
N THR A 15 17.80 2.20 18.13
CA THR A 15 19.26 2.17 18.37
C THR A 15 20.14 2.82 17.28
N GLY A 16 19.58 3.54 16.33
CA GLY A 16 20.37 4.16 15.27
C GLY A 16 20.03 5.60 14.92
N VAL A 17 18.97 6.19 15.44
CA VAL A 17 18.56 7.56 15.08
C VAL A 17 18.61 8.47 16.30
N GLN A 18 19.78 9.06 16.53
CA GLN A 18 19.86 10.29 17.32
C GLN A 18 19.13 11.39 16.56
N THR A 19 18.10 11.93 17.13
CA THR A 19 17.45 13.22 16.94
C THR A 19 15.94 13.16 16.65
N CYS A 20 15.18 13.77 17.52
CA CYS A 20 13.78 14.16 17.46
C CYS A 20 12.74 13.04 17.62
N ALA A 21 12.27 12.84 18.85
CA ALA A 21 11.26 11.83 19.20
C ALA A 21 9.89 11.98 18.52
N LEU A 22 9.48 13.18 18.12
CA LEU A 22 8.14 13.45 17.57
C LEU A 22 7.91 12.89 16.15
N PRO A 23 8.84 13.03 15.16
CA PRO A 23 8.62 12.46 13.84
C PRO A 23 8.61 10.93 13.83
N ILE A 24 9.34 10.29 14.73
CA ILE A 24 9.47 8.82 14.80
C ILE A 24 8.12 8.18 15.14
N TYR A 25 7.42 8.68 16.15
CA TYR A 25 6.14 8.13 16.58
C TYR A 25 5.05 8.31 15.53
N ALA A 26 5.01 9.46 14.85
CA ALA A 26 4.05 9.69 13.78
C ALA A 26 4.26 8.72 12.60
N HIS A 27 5.52 8.50 12.21
CA HIS A 27 5.85 7.52 11.17
C HIS A 27 5.54 6.09 11.62
N ALA A 28 5.92 5.73 12.86
CA ALA A 28 5.63 4.41 13.41
C ALA A 28 4.13 4.10 13.46
N ALA A 29 3.30 5.08 13.81
CA ALA A 29 1.84 4.92 13.84
C ALA A 29 1.24 4.64 12.45
N ALA A 30 1.89 5.07 11.37
CA ALA A 30 1.42 4.87 10.00
C ALA A 30 1.75 3.47 9.44
N VAL A 31 2.65 2.71 10.08
CA VAL A 31 3.19 1.46 9.52
C VAL A 31 2.28 0.25 9.68
N PRO A 32 1.77 -0.12 10.88
CA PRO A 32 1.29 -1.48 11.13
C PRO A 32 0.19 -1.91 10.17
N LEU A 33 -0.91 -1.16 10.09
CA LEU A 33 -2.05 -1.56 9.27
C LEU A 33 -1.70 -1.61 7.78
N THR A 34 -1.17 -0.52 7.25
CA THR A 34 -0.95 -0.38 5.80
C THR A 34 0.28 -1.11 5.31
N GLY A 35 1.34 -1.17 6.14
CA GLY A 35 2.53 -1.95 5.84
C GLY A 35 2.25 -3.44 5.81
N LEU A 36 1.55 -3.97 6.83
CA LEU A 36 1.14 -5.38 6.85
C LEU A 36 0.17 -5.72 5.72
N THR A 37 -0.81 -4.85 5.42
CA THR A 37 -1.71 -5.07 4.28
C THR A 37 -0.93 -5.18 2.98
N ALA A 38 0.00 -4.28 2.72
CA ALA A 38 0.83 -4.31 1.52
C ALA A 38 1.73 -5.56 1.47
N TRP A 39 2.37 -5.90 2.60
CA TRP A 39 3.22 -7.08 2.71
C TRP A 39 2.45 -8.37 2.44
N GLN A 40 1.32 -8.56 3.13
CA GLN A 40 0.50 -9.76 3.00
C GLN A 40 -0.09 -9.89 1.59
N ALA A 41 -0.54 -8.79 0.99
CA ALA A 41 -1.00 -8.80 -0.39
C ALA A 41 0.08 -9.30 -1.35
N LEU A 42 1.29 -8.73 -1.26
CA LEU A 42 2.39 -9.03 -2.19
C LEU A 42 3.00 -10.41 -1.97
N PHE A 43 3.27 -10.78 -0.71
CA PHE A 43 4.18 -11.90 -0.41
C PHE A 43 3.49 -13.10 0.24
N GLU A 44 2.35 -12.92 0.88
CA GLU A 44 1.59 -14.03 1.46
C GLU A 44 0.51 -14.54 0.50
N HIS A 45 -0.32 -13.62 -0.03
CA HIS A 45 -1.41 -13.97 -0.94
C HIS A 45 -0.94 -14.13 -2.39
N ALA A 46 -0.27 -13.15 -2.95
CA ALA A 46 0.22 -13.22 -4.33
C ALA A 46 1.50 -14.04 -4.49
N GLN A 47 2.28 -14.18 -3.42
CA GLN A 47 3.55 -14.91 -3.40
C GLN A 47 4.52 -14.48 -4.51
N LEU A 48 4.56 -13.19 -4.81
CA LEU A 48 5.33 -12.63 -5.90
C LEU A 48 6.82 -12.83 -5.70
N GLN A 49 7.49 -13.20 -6.79
CA GLN A 49 8.93 -13.46 -6.85
C GLN A 49 9.65 -12.33 -7.62
N PRO A 50 10.95 -12.10 -7.39
CA PRO A 50 11.73 -11.11 -8.13
C PRO A 50 11.56 -11.25 -9.64
N GLY A 51 11.42 -10.13 -10.34
CA GLY A 51 11.18 -10.05 -11.79
C GLY A 51 9.71 -10.12 -12.20
N GLN A 52 8.81 -10.55 -11.33
CA GLN A 52 7.37 -10.54 -11.62
C GLN A 52 6.79 -9.11 -11.62
N ARG A 53 5.65 -8.95 -12.29
CA ARG A 53 5.00 -7.67 -12.54
C ARG A 53 3.74 -7.51 -11.70
N VAL A 54 3.60 -6.36 -11.04
CA VAL A 54 2.42 -6.05 -10.23
C VAL A 54 1.83 -4.70 -10.61
N LEU A 55 0.50 -4.66 -10.78
CA LEU A 55 -0.25 -3.41 -10.88
C LEU A 55 -0.81 -3.05 -9.49
N ILE A 56 -0.47 -1.85 -9.04
CA ILE A 56 -0.92 -1.31 -7.75
C ILE A 56 -1.86 -0.13 -8.03
N GLN A 57 -3.15 -0.31 -7.79
CA GLN A 57 -4.14 0.75 -7.89
C GLN A 57 -4.04 1.69 -6.68
N SER A 58 -4.30 2.98 -6.90
CA SER A 58 -4.23 4.00 -5.84
C SER A 58 -2.85 4.08 -5.15
N GLY A 59 -1.77 4.17 -5.94
CA GLY A 59 -0.40 4.10 -5.45
C GLY A 59 0.01 5.18 -4.45
N ALA A 60 -0.63 6.35 -4.48
CA ALA A 60 -0.36 7.44 -3.54
C ALA A 60 -1.02 7.25 -2.16
N GLY A 61 -1.96 6.30 -2.03
CA GLY A 61 -2.65 6.02 -0.77
C GLY A 61 -1.80 5.27 0.26
N GLY A 62 -2.37 5.04 1.44
CA GLY A 62 -1.64 4.41 2.55
C GLY A 62 -1.08 3.03 2.22
N VAL A 63 -1.89 2.12 1.66
CA VAL A 63 -1.41 0.78 1.27
C VAL A 63 -0.55 0.85 0.02
N GLY A 64 -0.98 1.61 -0.99
CA GLY A 64 -0.28 1.71 -2.28
C GLY A 64 1.16 2.20 -2.13
N SER A 65 1.39 3.21 -1.29
CA SER A 65 2.73 3.75 -1.05
C SER A 65 3.70 2.76 -0.40
N PHE A 66 3.21 1.90 0.50
CA PHE A 66 3.99 0.79 1.04
C PHE A 66 4.19 -0.31 0.01
N ALA A 67 3.13 -0.68 -0.72
CA ALA A 67 3.17 -1.76 -1.70
C ALA A 67 4.21 -1.49 -2.80
N ILE A 68 4.28 -0.25 -3.33
CA ILE A 68 5.29 0.13 -4.31
C ILE A 68 6.70 -0.10 -3.76
N GLN A 69 7.02 0.44 -2.60
CA GLN A 69 8.35 0.37 -2.01
C GLN A 69 8.75 -1.06 -1.62
N LEU A 70 7.84 -1.81 -1.00
CA LEU A 70 8.07 -3.21 -0.62
C LEU A 70 8.29 -4.09 -1.86
N ALA A 71 7.49 -3.90 -2.91
CA ALA A 71 7.64 -4.61 -4.17
C ALA A 71 9.01 -4.31 -4.81
N LYS A 72 9.41 -3.04 -4.85
CA LYS A 72 10.74 -2.63 -5.37
C LYS A 72 11.88 -3.20 -4.53
N ALA A 73 11.76 -3.18 -3.21
CA ALA A 73 12.78 -3.75 -2.32
C ALA A 73 13.00 -5.25 -2.54
N ARG A 74 12.01 -5.96 -3.09
CA ARG A 74 12.06 -7.38 -3.46
C ARG A 74 12.27 -7.62 -4.96
N GLY A 75 12.61 -6.60 -5.74
CA GLY A 75 12.96 -6.73 -7.16
C GLY A 75 11.78 -7.00 -8.11
N LEU A 76 10.57 -6.61 -7.73
CA LEU A 76 9.41 -6.67 -8.62
C LEU A 76 9.42 -5.52 -9.62
N HIS A 77 8.74 -5.71 -10.75
CA HIS A 77 8.40 -4.64 -11.68
C HIS A 77 7.05 -4.04 -11.31
N VAL A 78 7.07 -2.77 -10.92
CA VAL A 78 5.91 -2.10 -10.33
C VAL A 78 5.28 -1.12 -11.30
N ILE A 79 4.00 -1.32 -11.57
CA ILE A 79 3.14 -0.40 -12.32
C ILE A 79 2.14 0.18 -11.33
N SER A 80 1.92 1.49 -11.34
CA SER A 80 0.97 2.08 -10.41
C SER A 80 0.18 3.23 -11.00
N THR A 81 -1.05 3.41 -10.51
CA THR A 81 -1.96 4.45 -10.95
C THR A 81 -2.14 5.52 -9.87
N ALA A 82 -2.22 6.77 -10.29
CA ALA A 82 -2.58 7.92 -9.46
C ALA A 82 -3.18 9.05 -10.31
N SER A 83 -3.64 10.12 -9.68
CA SER A 83 -3.92 11.38 -10.37
C SER A 83 -2.62 12.12 -10.74
N ALA A 84 -2.68 13.01 -11.73
CA ALA A 84 -1.52 13.77 -12.23
C ALA A 84 -0.63 14.36 -11.13
N GLY A 85 -1.22 14.97 -10.10
CA GLY A 85 -0.47 15.59 -9.00
C GLY A 85 0.31 14.61 -8.10
N ASN A 86 0.12 13.29 -8.28
CA ASN A 86 0.77 12.26 -7.49
C ASN A 86 1.75 11.39 -8.26
N LEU A 87 1.91 11.61 -9.57
CA LEU A 87 2.79 10.77 -10.39
C LEU A 87 4.26 10.84 -9.97
N ASP A 88 4.74 12.04 -9.59
CA ASP A 88 6.12 12.21 -9.14
C ASP A 88 6.37 11.46 -7.83
N LEU A 89 5.42 11.48 -6.90
CA LEU A 89 5.50 10.67 -5.70
C LEU A 89 5.66 9.17 -6.04
N LEU A 90 4.86 8.65 -6.98
CA LEU A 90 4.97 7.24 -7.36
C LEU A 90 6.35 6.89 -7.95
N ARG A 91 6.93 7.79 -8.74
CA ARG A 91 8.30 7.63 -9.27
C ARG A 91 9.34 7.65 -8.15
N GLU A 92 9.22 8.58 -7.21
CA GLU A 92 10.09 8.65 -6.03
C GLU A 92 10.01 7.39 -5.16
N LEU A 93 8.82 6.77 -5.05
CA LEU A 93 8.62 5.52 -4.34
C LEU A 93 9.17 4.29 -5.10
N GLY A 94 9.58 4.49 -6.36
CA GLY A 94 10.25 3.48 -7.16
C GLY A 94 9.36 2.74 -8.17
N ALA A 95 8.14 3.22 -8.47
CA ALA A 95 7.34 2.62 -9.52
C ALA A 95 8.03 2.72 -10.88
N ASP A 96 8.12 1.61 -11.61
CA ASP A 96 8.75 1.55 -12.94
C ASP A 96 7.88 2.18 -14.02
N GLN A 97 6.56 2.07 -13.88
CA GLN A 97 5.59 2.73 -14.73
C GLN A 97 4.52 3.41 -13.88
N VAL A 98 4.25 4.67 -14.18
CA VAL A 98 3.19 5.44 -13.51
C VAL A 98 2.16 5.91 -14.51
N ILE A 99 0.88 5.81 -14.15
CA ILE A 99 -0.24 6.08 -15.04
C ILE A 99 -1.21 7.06 -14.39
N ASP A 100 -1.49 8.16 -15.09
CA ASP A 100 -2.58 9.05 -14.71
C ASP A 100 -3.91 8.45 -15.18
N TYR A 101 -4.69 7.94 -14.22
CA TYR A 101 -5.98 7.31 -14.50
C TYR A 101 -7.04 8.29 -15.07
N ASN A 102 -6.82 9.62 -14.95
CA ASN A 102 -7.69 10.64 -15.54
C ASN A 102 -7.34 10.92 -17.00
N ALA A 103 -6.08 10.70 -17.40
CA ALA A 103 -5.61 10.99 -18.76
C ALA A 103 -5.78 9.80 -19.70
N VAL A 104 -5.60 8.57 -19.18
CA VAL A 104 -5.62 7.37 -20.02
C VAL A 104 -6.38 6.21 -19.37
N GLN A 105 -6.84 5.29 -20.19
CA GLN A 105 -7.42 4.03 -19.74
C GLN A 105 -6.28 3.05 -19.44
N PHE A 106 -5.95 2.89 -18.16
CA PHE A 106 -4.79 2.12 -17.71
C PHE A 106 -4.78 0.69 -18.28
N GLU A 107 -5.93 0.07 -18.48
CA GLU A 107 -6.06 -1.28 -19.05
C GLU A 107 -5.70 -1.36 -20.54
N LYS A 108 -5.44 -0.24 -21.20
CA LYS A 108 -4.87 -0.20 -22.56
C LYS A 108 -3.36 -0.05 -22.55
N GLU A 109 -2.81 0.48 -21.45
CA GLU A 109 -1.38 0.72 -21.26
C GLU A 109 -0.67 -0.44 -20.53
N VAL A 110 -1.46 -1.29 -19.85
CA VAL A 110 -0.93 -2.38 -18.99
C VAL A 110 -1.52 -3.70 -19.43
N SER A 111 -0.66 -4.68 -19.60
CA SER A 111 -1.05 -6.07 -19.87
C SER A 111 -0.04 -7.06 -19.29
N GLY A 112 -0.48 -8.29 -19.04
CA GLY A 112 0.41 -9.38 -18.65
C GLY A 112 1.04 -9.19 -17.26
N VAL A 113 0.31 -8.63 -16.29
CA VAL A 113 0.79 -8.57 -14.91
C VAL A 113 0.45 -9.86 -14.15
N ASP A 114 1.34 -10.25 -13.23
CA ASP A 114 1.18 -11.45 -12.40
C ASP A 114 0.12 -11.24 -11.31
N ALA A 115 0.05 -10.01 -10.79
CA ALA A 115 -0.95 -9.66 -9.79
C ALA A 115 -1.43 -8.21 -9.93
N VAL A 116 -2.66 -7.98 -9.43
CA VAL A 116 -3.23 -6.65 -9.19
C VAL A 116 -3.56 -6.51 -7.71
N ILE A 117 -3.10 -5.43 -7.09
CA ILE A 117 -3.56 -5.00 -5.76
C ILE A 117 -4.61 -3.92 -5.97
N ASP A 118 -5.86 -4.25 -5.64
CA ASP A 118 -7.01 -3.38 -5.87
C ASP A 118 -7.59 -2.83 -4.57
N GLY A 119 -7.35 -1.55 -4.33
CA GLY A 119 -7.96 -0.78 -3.24
C GLY A 119 -9.16 0.08 -3.67
N MET A 120 -9.62 -0.03 -4.93
CA MET A 120 -10.62 0.88 -5.49
C MET A 120 -12.01 0.27 -5.63
N ALA A 121 -12.08 -1.04 -5.86
CA ALA A 121 -13.34 -1.75 -6.16
C ALA A 121 -14.08 -1.23 -7.43
N GLY A 122 -15.33 -1.68 -7.65
CA GLY A 122 -16.21 -1.19 -8.71
C GLY A 122 -15.62 -1.29 -10.11
N GLU A 123 -15.85 -0.26 -10.93
CA GLU A 123 -15.42 -0.23 -12.33
C GLU A 123 -13.89 -0.34 -12.49
N VAL A 124 -13.10 0.22 -11.57
CA VAL A 124 -11.63 0.12 -11.63
C VAL A 124 -11.22 -1.35 -11.52
N ARG A 125 -11.83 -2.11 -10.62
CA ARG A 125 -11.59 -3.55 -10.49
C ARG A 125 -11.97 -4.30 -11.77
N GLU A 126 -13.13 -4.02 -12.34
CA GLU A 126 -13.58 -4.65 -13.58
C GLU A 126 -12.63 -4.40 -14.77
N ARG A 127 -12.02 -3.23 -14.81
CA ARG A 127 -11.02 -2.89 -15.80
C ARG A 127 -9.66 -3.54 -15.50
N SER A 128 -9.33 -3.72 -14.23
CA SER A 128 -8.06 -4.32 -13.77
C SER A 128 -7.91 -5.79 -14.19
N TRP A 129 -9.02 -6.53 -14.33
CA TRP A 129 -8.97 -7.90 -14.85
C TRP A 129 -8.30 -8.02 -16.22
N LYS A 130 -8.46 -7.00 -17.08
CA LYS A 130 -7.91 -6.98 -18.42
C LYS A 130 -6.40 -6.86 -18.47
N THR A 131 -5.78 -6.49 -17.34
CA THR A 131 -4.33 -6.30 -17.24
C THR A 131 -3.59 -7.58 -16.85
N LEU A 132 -4.28 -8.56 -16.28
CA LEU A 132 -3.70 -9.80 -15.79
C LEU A 132 -3.26 -10.71 -16.93
N GLN A 133 -2.16 -11.46 -16.69
CA GLN A 133 -1.82 -12.62 -17.51
C GLN A 133 -2.71 -13.82 -17.15
N PRO A 134 -2.82 -14.84 -18.02
CA PRO A 134 -3.53 -16.06 -17.68
C PRO A 134 -3.01 -16.68 -16.36
N GLY A 135 -3.94 -17.01 -15.44
CA GLY A 135 -3.60 -17.50 -14.10
C GLY A 135 -3.15 -16.41 -13.11
N GLY A 136 -3.12 -15.15 -13.52
CA GLY A 136 -2.80 -14.02 -12.64
C GLY A 136 -3.81 -13.85 -11.50
N LEU A 137 -3.43 -13.13 -10.45
CA LEU A 137 -4.20 -12.97 -9.23
C LEU A 137 -4.64 -11.51 -9.01
N LEU A 138 -5.93 -11.30 -8.80
CA LEU A 138 -6.45 -10.03 -8.28
C LEU A 138 -6.68 -10.14 -6.78
N ILE A 139 -6.10 -9.21 -6.02
CA ILE A 139 -6.27 -9.10 -4.58
C ILE A 139 -7.14 -7.89 -4.28
N ALA A 140 -8.34 -8.15 -3.79
CA ALA A 140 -9.29 -7.11 -3.42
C ALA A 140 -9.09 -6.71 -1.96
N LEU A 141 -8.73 -5.46 -1.72
CA LEU A 141 -8.55 -4.88 -0.37
C LEU A 141 -9.84 -4.26 0.16
N THR A 142 -10.78 -3.93 -0.70
CA THR A 142 -12.04 -3.24 -0.36
C THR A 142 -13.21 -3.75 -1.20
N GLY A 143 -14.42 -3.45 -0.74
CA GLY A 143 -15.65 -3.77 -1.48
C GLY A 143 -15.99 -5.27 -1.51
N ALA A 144 -17.14 -5.58 -2.09
CA ALA A 144 -17.54 -6.98 -2.29
C ALA A 144 -16.57 -7.66 -3.28
N PRO A 145 -16.09 -8.88 -2.97
CA PRO A 145 -15.25 -9.62 -3.91
C PRO A 145 -16.05 -9.98 -5.16
N PRO A 146 -15.37 -10.06 -6.32
CA PRO A 146 -15.93 -10.80 -7.44
C PRO A 146 -16.14 -12.26 -7.02
N THR A 147 -17.06 -12.95 -7.67
CA THR A 147 -17.24 -14.37 -7.38
C THR A 147 -16.12 -15.21 -8.00
N ASP A 148 -15.78 -16.35 -7.39
CA ASP A 148 -14.79 -17.28 -7.95
C ASP A 148 -15.20 -17.77 -9.35
N ALA A 149 -16.50 -17.88 -9.60
CA ALA A 149 -17.02 -18.23 -10.92
C ALA A 149 -16.63 -17.17 -11.97
N MET A 150 -16.76 -15.88 -11.67
CA MET A 150 -16.37 -14.81 -12.60
C MET A 150 -14.86 -14.81 -12.88
N ALA A 151 -14.05 -15.08 -11.88
CA ALA A 151 -12.61 -15.18 -12.03
C ALA A 151 -12.22 -16.39 -12.90
N ALA A 152 -12.81 -17.56 -12.61
CA ALA A 152 -12.55 -18.79 -13.34
C ALA A 152 -13.01 -18.70 -14.81
N GLU A 153 -14.16 -18.10 -15.08
CA GLU A 153 -14.66 -17.87 -16.44
C GLU A 153 -13.69 -17.03 -17.27
N ARG A 154 -12.96 -16.10 -16.62
CA ARG A 154 -11.95 -15.24 -17.25
C ARG A 154 -10.54 -15.84 -17.25
N GLY A 155 -10.36 -17.04 -16.67
CA GLY A 155 -9.05 -17.70 -16.57
C GLY A 155 -8.09 -17.06 -15.57
N TYR A 156 -8.60 -16.34 -14.56
CA TYR A 156 -7.83 -15.66 -13.53
C TYR A 156 -8.13 -16.21 -12.15
N ARG A 157 -7.31 -15.83 -11.18
CA ARG A 157 -7.56 -16.09 -9.74
C ARG A 157 -7.93 -14.81 -9.04
N GLN A 158 -8.67 -14.91 -7.95
CA GLN A 158 -8.99 -13.77 -7.11
C GLN A 158 -8.92 -14.15 -5.64
N THR A 159 -8.67 -13.17 -4.79
CA THR A 159 -8.82 -13.30 -3.34
C THR A 159 -9.22 -11.96 -2.74
N THR A 160 -9.95 -12.03 -1.64
CA THR A 160 -10.06 -10.91 -0.71
C THR A 160 -9.17 -11.17 0.47
N MET A 161 -8.61 -10.14 1.03
CA MET A 161 -7.81 -10.28 2.24
C MET A 161 -8.30 -9.33 3.33
N LEU A 162 -8.24 -9.82 4.54
CA LEU A 162 -8.26 -9.02 5.75
C LEU A 162 -6.89 -9.14 6.40
N VAL A 163 -6.23 -8.00 6.62
CA VAL A 163 -4.93 -7.98 7.25
C VAL A 163 -4.99 -8.56 8.66
N HIS A 164 -4.00 -9.36 9.01
CA HIS A 164 -3.84 -9.89 10.37
C HIS A 164 -2.53 -9.38 11.01
N PRO A 165 -2.48 -9.24 12.35
CA PRO A 165 -1.25 -8.89 13.04
C PRO A 165 -0.20 -9.99 12.88
N ASP A 166 1.00 -9.62 12.43
CA ASP A 166 2.14 -10.52 12.34
C ASP A 166 3.42 -9.79 12.75
N ARG A 167 4.04 -10.27 13.83
CA ARG A 167 5.24 -9.66 14.39
C ARG A 167 6.46 -9.83 13.46
N ALA A 168 6.60 -11.00 12.85
CA ALA A 168 7.76 -11.27 12.00
C ALA A 168 7.74 -10.38 10.76
N GLN A 169 6.58 -10.28 10.10
CA GLN A 169 6.39 -9.39 8.94
C GLN A 169 6.62 -7.93 9.32
N LEU A 170 6.11 -7.50 10.48
CA LEU A 170 6.30 -6.12 10.95
C LEU A 170 7.79 -5.83 11.23
N THR A 171 8.53 -6.80 11.75
CA THR A 171 9.98 -6.69 11.98
C THR A 171 10.73 -6.54 10.65
N GLU A 172 10.38 -7.31 9.63
CA GLU A 172 10.95 -7.18 8.28
C GLU A 172 10.67 -5.79 7.67
N ILE A 173 9.43 -5.29 7.82
CA ILE A 173 9.07 -3.95 7.36
C ILE A 173 9.89 -2.89 8.09
N ALA A 174 10.04 -3.01 9.41
CA ALA A 174 10.84 -2.09 10.22
C ALA A 174 12.31 -2.09 9.77
N ALA A 175 12.89 -3.26 9.54
CA ALA A 175 14.27 -3.37 9.03
C ALA A 175 14.45 -2.69 7.65
N LEU A 176 13.46 -2.76 6.78
CA LEU A 176 13.49 -2.06 5.50
C LEU A 176 13.39 -0.53 5.67
N ILE A 177 12.63 -0.07 6.67
CA ILE A 177 12.53 1.36 7.01
C ILE A 177 13.87 1.85 7.58
N ASP A 178 14.47 1.12 8.50
CA ASP A 178 15.76 1.45 9.10
C ASP A 178 16.89 1.49 8.06
N ALA A 179 16.79 0.61 7.05
CA ALA A 179 17.71 0.60 5.90
C ALA A 179 17.44 1.70 4.86
N GLY A 180 16.44 2.56 5.07
CA GLY A 180 16.05 3.62 4.14
C GLY A 180 15.42 3.13 2.82
N LYS A 181 15.06 1.85 2.72
CA LYS A 181 14.44 1.26 1.52
C LYS A 181 12.94 1.48 1.45
N VAL A 182 12.31 1.71 2.60
CA VAL A 182 10.88 1.99 2.74
C VAL A 182 10.71 3.19 3.66
N ARG A 183 9.82 4.10 3.33
CA ARG A 183 9.45 5.23 4.19
C ARG A 183 7.94 5.35 4.29
N PRO A 184 7.37 5.56 5.48
CA PRO A 184 5.97 5.93 5.62
C PRO A 184 5.69 7.29 4.99
N ILE A 185 4.58 7.39 4.25
CA ILE A 185 4.12 8.66 3.68
C ILE A 185 3.01 9.20 4.58
N LEU A 186 3.18 10.44 5.05
CA LEU A 186 2.20 11.12 5.87
C LEU A 186 1.62 12.32 5.10
N GLU A 187 0.29 12.37 4.99
CA GLU A 187 -0.42 13.57 4.51
C GLU A 187 -0.36 14.68 5.54
N ALA A 188 -0.64 14.31 6.79
CA ALA A 188 -0.66 15.26 7.90
C ALA A 188 -0.48 14.57 9.25
N VAL A 189 0.09 15.31 10.21
CA VAL A 189 0.04 15.00 11.63
C VAL A 189 -0.84 16.08 12.28
N ILE A 190 -1.94 15.66 12.91
CA ILE A 190 -3.01 16.55 13.38
C ILE A 190 -3.22 16.31 14.88
N PRO A 191 -3.30 17.35 15.71
CA PRO A 191 -3.63 17.20 17.13
C PRO A 191 -4.96 16.45 17.32
N LEU A 192 -5.06 15.59 18.34
CA LEU A 192 -6.29 14.84 18.63
C LEU A 192 -7.51 15.74 18.77
N ALA A 193 -7.35 16.93 19.33
CA ALA A 193 -8.43 17.92 19.46
C ALA A 193 -9.02 18.37 18.10
N GLU A 194 -8.28 18.21 17.01
CA GLU A 194 -8.69 18.56 15.64
C GLU A 194 -9.16 17.34 14.82
N THR A 195 -9.57 16.24 15.45
CA THR A 195 -9.99 15.00 14.78
C THR A 195 -11.02 15.23 13.67
N ALA A 196 -11.94 16.17 13.85
CA ALA A 196 -12.91 16.55 12.81
C ALA A 196 -12.24 17.05 11.50
N ARG A 197 -11.08 17.71 11.61
CA ARG A 197 -10.28 18.11 10.44
C ARG A 197 -9.65 16.88 9.75
N ALA A 198 -9.15 15.94 10.54
CA ALA A 198 -8.60 14.68 10.00
C ALA A 198 -9.66 13.88 9.23
N HIS A 199 -10.89 13.81 9.77
CA HIS A 199 -12.01 13.16 9.06
C HIS A 199 -12.31 13.84 7.72
N ARG A 200 -12.44 15.17 7.69
CA ARG A 200 -12.68 15.90 6.43
C ARG A 200 -11.58 15.66 5.38
N LEU A 201 -10.31 15.61 5.80
CA LEU A 201 -9.22 15.27 4.88
C LEU A 201 -9.34 13.85 4.36
N SER A 202 -9.69 12.90 5.21
CA SER A 202 -9.88 11.49 4.81
C SER A 202 -11.08 11.32 3.87
N GLU A 203 -12.20 11.97 4.15
CA GLU A 203 -13.42 11.95 3.34
C GLU A 203 -13.20 12.56 1.94
N GLY A 204 -12.24 13.46 1.81
CA GLY A 204 -11.85 14.02 0.52
C GLY A 204 -11.28 12.99 -0.45
N GLY A 205 -10.88 11.80 0.03
CA GLY A 205 -10.45 10.67 -0.80
C GLY A 205 -9.12 10.83 -1.54
N HIS A 206 -8.39 11.93 -1.30
CA HIS A 206 -7.16 12.27 -2.03
C HIS A 206 -5.92 12.33 -1.14
N ALA A 207 -6.02 11.87 0.11
CA ALA A 207 -4.90 11.89 1.05
C ALA A 207 -3.73 11.03 0.56
N ARG A 208 -2.52 11.60 0.61
CA ARG A 208 -1.27 10.90 0.33
C ARG A 208 -0.83 10.12 1.56
N GLY A 209 -0.71 8.81 1.44
CA GLY A 209 -0.29 7.98 2.56
C GLY A 209 -1.30 8.00 3.72
N LYS A 210 -0.86 8.46 4.89
CA LYS A 210 -1.61 8.39 6.16
C LYS A 210 -1.81 9.74 6.82
N ILE A 211 -2.94 9.90 7.48
CA ILE A 211 -3.21 10.99 8.42
C ILE A 211 -3.01 10.42 9.83
N VAL A 212 -2.19 11.07 10.63
CA VAL A 212 -1.85 10.65 11.99
C VAL A 212 -2.44 11.64 12.98
N LEU A 213 -3.12 11.13 14.00
CA LEU A 213 -3.58 11.91 15.13
C LEU A 213 -2.52 11.89 16.24
N GLN A 214 -2.06 13.07 16.63
CA GLN A 214 -1.09 13.22 17.70
C GLN A 214 -1.82 13.35 19.03
N VAL A 215 -1.58 12.39 19.92
CA VAL A 215 -2.01 12.44 21.33
C VAL A 215 -0.85 13.02 22.13
N VAL A 216 -1.08 14.13 22.80
CA VAL A 216 -0.07 14.84 23.61
C VAL A 216 -0.05 14.25 25.01
#